data_f1cfdcd300cc2200e0af3e8e0f7f494f
#
_entry.id   f1cfdcd300cc2200e0af3e8e0f7f494f
#
_cell.length_a   1.000
_cell.length_b   1.000
_cell.length_c   1.000
_cell.angle_alpha   90.00
_cell.angle_beta   90.00
_cell.angle_gamma   90.00
#
_symmetry.space_group_name_H-M   'P 1'
#
loop_
_entity.id
_entity.type
_entity.pdbx_description
1 polymer ?
#
loop_
_entity_poly.entity_id
_entity_poly.type
_entity_poly.pdbx_seq_one_letter_code
_entity_poly.pdbx_strand_id
1 'polypeptide(L)'
;AFIHFGTTRELLHLMTEGMEQFTHLGWQARINTNSQEKSYGAGNSYISLRADVGAGSYIEDSYLHHGTVVGERCVISGVTLDGQSVPADTVLHGLKLQDGRFVVRMYGVCDNPKEAALFGKKIGEPLWTAAVYPIRNTIQEAVSATLRAYEDGFPTLKDGISLKDSFNQADVTAILPWQDKLEDKVKELLDTIQHDMLERARAHRDAHTYVATNYEEFKDTINNKPGFVKAMWCGNRECEDKIKEDVQATS
;
A
#
# COMPACT_ATOMS: atom_id res chain seq x y z
N ALA A 1 -4.98 -16.73 26.04
CA ALA A 1 -3.54 -16.51 25.82
C ALA A 1 -3.31 -15.03 25.59
N PHE A 2 -2.27 -14.46 26.19
CA PHE A 2 -1.86 -13.08 25.97
C PHE A 2 -0.68 -13.12 25.00
N ILE A 3 -0.82 -12.41 23.86
CA ILE A 3 0.23 -12.28 22.88
C ILE A 3 0.72 -10.83 22.95
N HIS A 4 1.99 -10.64 23.21
CA HIS A 4 2.63 -9.33 23.32
C HIS A 4 3.57 -9.13 22.14
N PHE A 5 3.34 -8.08 21.36
CA PHE A 5 4.29 -7.61 20.35
C PHE A 5 5.01 -6.39 20.91
N GLY A 6 6.26 -6.56 21.31
CA GLY A 6 7.06 -5.51 21.96
C GLY A 6 7.84 -4.66 20.95
N THR A 7 8.04 -5.13 19.73
CA THR A 7 8.86 -4.47 18.72
C THR A 7 8.23 -4.53 17.33
N THR A 8 8.58 -3.56 16.48
CA THR A 8 8.18 -3.55 15.06
C THR A 8 8.66 -4.81 14.33
N ARG A 9 9.81 -5.32 14.70
CA ARG A 9 10.40 -6.54 14.12
C ARG A 9 9.54 -7.78 14.38
N GLU A 10 9.02 -7.93 15.60
CA GLU A 10 8.11 -9.03 15.94
C GLU A 10 6.79 -8.94 15.18
N LEU A 11 6.26 -7.72 15.05
CA LEU A 11 5.08 -7.48 14.25
C LEU A 11 5.32 -7.81 12.78
N LEU A 12 6.44 -7.38 12.22
CA LEU A 12 6.81 -7.66 10.83
C LEU A 12 6.93 -9.17 10.58
N HIS A 13 7.60 -9.90 11.48
CA HIS A 13 7.71 -11.36 11.40
C HIS A 13 6.32 -12.03 11.41
N LEU A 14 5.42 -11.58 12.28
CA LEU A 14 4.03 -12.07 12.29
C LEU A 14 3.35 -11.85 10.95
N MET A 15 3.49 -10.67 10.36
CA MET A 15 2.80 -10.29 9.12
C MET A 15 3.39 -10.95 7.87
N THR A 16 4.60 -11.47 7.93
CA THR A 16 5.28 -12.08 6.77
C THR A 16 5.41 -13.60 6.85
N GLU A 17 5.73 -14.15 8.01
CA GLU A 17 6.11 -15.57 8.16
C GLU A 17 5.38 -16.27 9.31
N GLY A 18 4.95 -15.54 10.33
CA GLY A 18 4.52 -16.09 11.62
C GLY A 18 3.02 -16.32 11.78
N MET A 19 2.18 -15.91 10.84
CA MET A 19 0.71 -15.95 10.99
C MET A 19 0.17 -17.37 11.15
N GLU A 20 0.79 -18.35 10.52
CA GLU A 20 0.35 -19.76 10.61
C GLU A 20 0.36 -20.31 12.03
N GLN A 21 1.24 -19.78 12.88
CA GLN A 21 1.34 -20.20 14.29
C GLN A 21 0.12 -19.77 15.11
N PHE A 22 -0.65 -18.82 14.64
CA PHE A 22 -1.80 -18.22 15.33
C PHE A 22 -3.17 -18.59 14.74
N THR A 23 -3.21 -19.47 13.77
CA THR A 23 -4.47 -19.94 13.15
C THR A 23 -5.45 -20.55 14.14
N HIS A 24 -4.94 -21.17 15.23
CA HIS A 24 -5.75 -21.70 16.32
C HIS A 24 -6.52 -20.62 17.10
N LEU A 25 -6.19 -19.34 16.95
CA LEU A 25 -6.91 -18.21 17.50
C LEU A 25 -8.00 -17.68 16.55
N GLY A 26 -8.22 -18.35 15.44
CA GLY A 26 -9.15 -17.91 14.39
C GLY A 26 -8.58 -16.77 13.53
N TRP A 27 -7.30 -16.47 13.65
CA TRP A 27 -6.65 -15.49 12.81
C TRP A 27 -6.46 -16.07 11.40
N GLN A 28 -6.91 -15.33 10.44
CA GLN A 28 -6.71 -15.65 9.03
C GLN A 28 -5.82 -14.58 8.42
N ALA A 29 -4.78 -15.01 7.72
CA ALA A 29 -3.99 -14.11 6.90
C ALA A 29 -4.87 -13.64 5.73
N ARG A 30 -5.52 -12.50 5.87
CA ARG A 30 -6.15 -11.77 4.74
C ARG A 30 -5.10 -11.04 3.90
N ILE A 31 -3.86 -11.43 4.04
CA ILE A 31 -2.76 -10.92 3.25
C ILE A 31 -2.93 -11.53 1.87
N ASN A 32 -3.22 -10.68 0.89
CA ASN A 32 -3.19 -11.07 -0.52
C ASN A 32 -1.74 -11.34 -0.93
N THR A 33 -1.18 -12.43 -0.42
CA THR A 33 0.03 -13.00 -0.99
C THR A 33 -0.39 -13.67 -2.28
N ASN A 34 -0.38 -12.91 -3.33
CA ASN A 34 -0.79 -13.37 -4.66
C ASN A 34 0.22 -14.27 -5.33
N SER A 35 1.08 -14.87 -4.57
CA SER A 35 1.84 -16.01 -5.03
C SER A 35 2.57 -16.64 -3.85
N GLN A 36 2.50 -17.93 -3.78
CA GLN A 36 3.47 -18.76 -3.05
C GLN A 36 4.93 -18.50 -3.50
N GLU A 37 5.13 -17.64 -4.50
CA GLU A 37 6.42 -17.30 -5.09
C GLU A 37 6.97 -15.94 -4.61
N LYS A 38 6.18 -15.10 -3.94
CA LYS A 38 6.67 -13.80 -3.45
C LYS A 38 7.15 -13.91 -2.02
N SER A 39 8.35 -13.42 -1.78
CA SER A 39 9.02 -13.41 -0.49
C SER A 39 8.55 -12.29 0.46
N TYR A 40 7.48 -11.55 0.11
CA TYR A 40 6.93 -10.44 0.91
C TYR A 40 5.41 -10.55 1.09
N GLY A 41 4.89 -9.93 2.16
CA GLY A 41 3.46 -9.78 2.40
C GLY A 41 2.90 -8.48 1.82
N ALA A 42 1.64 -8.48 1.40
CA ALA A 42 0.95 -7.27 0.98
C ALA A 42 -0.54 -7.30 1.34
N GLY A 43 -1.06 -6.17 1.84
CA GLY A 43 -2.48 -5.95 2.11
C GLY A 43 -2.96 -4.65 1.49
N ASN A 44 -4.16 -4.63 0.88
CA ASN A 44 -4.82 -3.44 0.33
C ASN A 44 -3.90 -2.53 -0.49
N SER A 45 -2.99 -3.08 -1.28
CA SER A 45 -1.94 -2.31 -1.95
C SER A 45 -1.87 -2.63 -3.43
N TYR A 46 -1.52 -1.62 -4.21
CA TYR A 46 -1.12 -1.78 -5.59
C TYR A 46 0.40 -1.87 -5.67
N ILE A 47 0.91 -2.94 -6.24
CA ILE A 47 2.35 -3.14 -6.45
C ILE A 47 2.56 -3.45 -7.93
N SER A 48 3.20 -2.51 -8.64
CA SER A 48 3.55 -2.68 -10.04
C SER A 48 4.40 -3.94 -10.24
N LEU A 49 4.21 -4.66 -11.34
CA LEU A 49 5.06 -5.78 -11.72
C LEU A 49 6.54 -5.38 -11.96
N ARG A 50 6.78 -4.08 -12.15
CA ARG A 50 8.12 -3.51 -12.33
C ARG A 50 8.62 -2.77 -11.07
N ALA A 51 7.96 -2.96 -9.94
CA ALA A 51 8.47 -2.60 -8.64
C ALA A 51 9.23 -3.80 -8.05
N ASP A 52 10.37 -3.53 -7.44
CA ASP A 52 11.16 -4.54 -6.74
C ASP A 52 10.91 -4.43 -5.24
N VAL A 53 10.50 -5.53 -4.61
CA VAL A 53 10.22 -5.57 -3.17
C VAL A 53 11.01 -6.69 -2.53
N GLY A 54 11.90 -6.30 -1.63
CA GLY A 54 12.80 -7.20 -0.92
C GLY A 54 12.09 -8.16 0.02
N ALA A 55 12.73 -9.31 0.26
CA ALA A 55 12.22 -10.39 1.08
C ALA A 55 11.91 -9.97 2.52
N GLY A 56 10.88 -10.58 3.13
CA GLY A 56 10.49 -10.31 4.51
C GLY A 56 9.88 -8.92 4.72
N SER A 57 9.48 -8.22 3.65
CA SER A 57 8.83 -6.92 3.74
C SER A 57 7.30 -7.06 3.80
N TYR A 58 6.63 -6.09 4.40
CA TYR A 58 5.18 -5.99 4.46
C TYR A 58 4.71 -4.64 3.92
N ILE A 59 3.81 -4.68 2.93
CA ILE A 59 3.28 -3.51 2.26
C ILE A 59 1.79 -3.42 2.54
N GLU A 60 1.31 -2.31 3.10
CA GLU A 60 -0.11 -2.10 3.31
C GLU A 60 -0.54 -0.70 2.88
N ASP A 61 -1.80 -0.61 2.44
CA ASP A 61 -2.45 0.67 2.15
C ASP A 61 -1.64 1.59 1.23
N SER A 62 -0.87 1.02 0.29
CA SER A 62 0.15 1.74 -0.44
C SER A 62 0.09 1.50 -1.95
N TYR A 63 0.62 2.47 -2.70
CA TYR A 63 0.79 2.38 -4.15
C TYR A 63 2.27 2.39 -4.50
N LEU A 64 2.77 1.30 -5.04
CA LEU A 64 4.15 1.15 -5.52
C LEU A 64 4.14 1.11 -7.05
N HIS A 65 4.48 2.25 -7.65
CA HIS A 65 4.53 2.39 -9.11
C HIS A 65 5.82 1.81 -9.71
N HIS A 66 5.89 1.85 -11.02
CA HIS A 66 7.03 1.37 -11.80
C HIS A 66 8.35 2.01 -11.34
N GLY A 67 9.39 1.19 -11.23
CA GLY A 67 10.74 1.63 -10.85
C GLY A 67 10.93 1.83 -9.34
N THR A 68 9.90 1.61 -8.51
CA THR A 68 10.03 1.62 -7.06
C THR A 68 10.88 0.42 -6.60
N VAL A 69 11.81 0.69 -5.69
CA VAL A 69 12.65 -0.34 -5.05
C VAL A 69 12.45 -0.27 -3.54
N VAL A 70 12.00 -1.35 -2.94
CA VAL A 70 11.89 -1.51 -1.49
C VAL A 70 12.88 -2.56 -1.04
N GLY A 71 13.75 -2.22 -0.11
CA GLY A 71 14.72 -3.16 0.46
C GLY A 71 14.06 -4.29 1.24
N GLU A 72 14.88 -5.20 1.73
CA GLU A 72 14.40 -6.33 2.56
C GLU A 72 13.91 -5.87 3.94
N ARG A 73 12.99 -6.63 4.53
CA ARG A 73 12.49 -6.43 5.91
C ARG A 73 11.96 -5.02 6.18
N CYS A 74 11.24 -4.47 5.22
CA CYS A 74 10.61 -3.17 5.33
C CYS A 74 9.12 -3.29 5.73
N VAL A 75 8.62 -2.27 6.41
CA VAL A 75 7.19 -2.01 6.59
C VAL A 75 6.85 -0.73 5.83
N ILE A 76 6.02 -0.85 4.81
CA ILE A 76 5.56 0.26 3.99
C ILE A 76 4.06 0.41 4.18
N SER A 77 3.62 1.55 4.69
CA SER A 77 2.21 1.77 5.04
C SER A 77 1.74 3.17 4.68
N GLY A 78 0.59 3.26 4.02
CA GLY A 78 -0.11 4.52 3.74
C GLY A 78 0.64 5.48 2.82
N VAL A 79 1.45 5.01 1.88
CA VAL A 79 2.28 5.85 1.00
C VAL A 79 2.07 5.56 -0.48
N THR A 80 2.45 6.53 -1.31
CA THR A 80 2.59 6.37 -2.75
C THR A 80 4.06 6.54 -3.12
N LEU A 81 4.67 5.50 -3.69
CA LEU A 81 6.03 5.48 -4.19
C LEU A 81 6.01 5.41 -5.73
N ASP A 82 6.73 6.32 -6.37
CA ASP A 82 6.81 6.42 -7.82
C ASP A 82 8.29 6.52 -8.25
N GLY A 83 8.93 5.37 -8.34
CA GLY A 83 10.34 5.24 -8.72
C GLY A 83 11.34 5.52 -7.60
N GLN A 84 10.90 5.76 -6.36
CA GLN A 84 11.81 5.97 -5.23
C GLN A 84 12.35 4.62 -4.71
N SER A 85 13.51 4.73 -4.02
CA SER A 85 14.13 3.61 -3.31
C SER A 85 14.02 3.77 -1.81
N VAL A 86 13.61 2.71 -1.13
CA VAL A 86 13.55 2.62 0.34
C VAL A 86 14.60 1.62 0.80
N PRO A 87 15.52 2.00 1.71
CA PRO A 87 16.56 1.09 2.19
C PRO A 87 15.97 -0.06 3.01
N ALA A 88 16.72 -1.16 3.11
CA ALA A 88 16.34 -2.31 3.94
C ALA A 88 16.14 -1.94 5.42
N ASP A 89 15.44 -2.81 6.15
CA ASP A 89 15.17 -2.67 7.59
C ASP A 89 14.46 -1.36 7.96
N THR A 90 13.58 -0.85 7.09
CA THR A 90 12.93 0.46 7.20
C THR A 90 11.43 0.34 7.45
N VAL A 91 10.93 1.14 8.38
CA VAL A 91 9.51 1.50 8.46
C VAL A 91 9.30 2.83 7.74
N LEU A 92 8.43 2.85 6.75
CA LEU A 92 7.99 4.05 6.04
C LEU A 92 6.46 4.14 6.15
N HIS A 93 5.99 5.09 6.95
CA HIS A 93 4.57 5.19 7.29
C HIS A 93 4.02 6.59 7.02
N GLY A 94 3.08 6.69 6.11
CA GLY A 94 2.38 7.92 5.75
C GLY A 94 1.17 8.18 6.66
N LEU A 95 1.02 9.42 7.08
CA LEU A 95 -0.14 9.89 7.84
C LEU A 95 -0.69 11.18 7.25
N LYS A 96 -2.00 11.26 7.18
CA LYS A 96 -2.71 12.53 7.01
C LYS A 96 -2.88 13.18 8.37
N LEU A 97 -2.61 14.47 8.48
CA LEU A 97 -2.79 15.26 9.68
C LEU A 97 -4.19 15.91 9.71
N GLN A 98 -4.65 16.30 10.88
CA GLN A 98 -5.97 16.95 11.10
C GLN A 98 -6.14 18.24 10.30
N ASP A 99 -5.04 18.93 9.98
CA ASP A 99 -5.03 20.15 9.16
C ASP A 99 -5.04 19.86 7.64
N GLY A 100 -5.13 18.58 7.23
CA GLY A 100 -5.20 18.13 5.85
C GLY A 100 -3.85 17.92 5.18
N ARG A 101 -2.73 18.26 5.83
CA ARG A 101 -1.38 18.01 5.34
C ARG A 101 -0.95 16.58 5.61
N PHE A 102 0.23 16.22 5.13
CA PHE A 102 0.78 14.86 5.22
C PHE A 102 2.17 14.87 5.83
N VAL A 103 2.46 13.82 6.57
CA VAL A 103 3.79 13.48 7.04
C VAL A 103 4.10 12.02 6.72
N VAL A 104 5.34 11.75 6.38
CA VAL A 104 5.85 10.38 6.25
C VAL A 104 6.90 10.17 7.32
N ARG A 105 6.66 9.20 8.19
CA ARG A 105 7.61 8.79 9.24
C ARG A 105 8.51 7.71 8.66
N MET A 106 9.81 7.84 8.90
CA MET A 106 10.80 6.88 8.46
C MET A 106 11.77 6.57 9.60
N TYR A 107 11.90 5.31 9.96
CA TYR A 107 12.81 4.84 11.00
C TYR A 107 13.18 3.39 10.78
N GLY A 108 14.25 2.92 11.41
CA GLY A 108 14.66 1.52 11.33
C GLY A 108 13.71 0.60 12.11
N VAL A 109 13.48 -0.62 11.62
CA VAL A 109 12.64 -1.64 12.31
C VAL A 109 13.15 -1.99 13.70
N CYS A 110 14.42 -1.72 13.98
CA CYS A 110 15.07 -1.94 15.28
C CYS A 110 15.31 -0.64 16.08
N ASP A 111 14.92 0.53 15.55
CA ASP A 111 15.10 1.79 16.24
C ASP A 111 14.22 1.86 17.50
N ASN A 112 14.82 2.35 18.59
CA ASN A 112 14.11 2.56 19.84
C ASN A 112 13.70 4.04 19.97
N PRO A 113 12.40 4.36 19.99
CA PRO A 113 11.93 5.75 20.08
C PRO A 113 12.44 6.52 21.31
N LYS A 114 12.87 5.82 22.36
CA LYS A 114 13.40 6.44 23.59
C LYS A 114 14.87 6.85 23.47
N GLU A 115 15.56 6.39 22.43
CA GLU A 115 16.96 6.69 22.20
C GLU A 115 17.12 7.88 21.25
N ALA A 116 18.21 8.63 21.43
CA ALA A 116 18.60 9.72 20.55
C ALA A 116 19.40 9.16 19.36
N ALA A 117 18.79 8.23 18.64
CA ALA A 117 19.37 7.57 17.47
C ALA A 117 18.31 7.23 16.44
N LEU A 118 18.69 7.32 15.16
CA LEU A 118 17.85 7.01 14.00
C LEU A 118 18.73 6.33 12.94
N PHE A 119 18.35 5.11 12.50
CA PHE A 119 19.20 4.25 11.65
C PHE A 119 20.65 4.09 12.20
N GLY A 120 20.80 3.96 13.51
CA GLY A 120 22.07 3.84 14.17
C GLY A 120 22.92 5.13 14.21
N LYS A 121 22.43 6.24 13.66
CA LYS A 121 23.09 7.55 13.72
C LYS A 121 22.52 8.35 14.88
N LYS A 122 23.41 9.05 15.62
CA LYS A 122 22.99 9.93 16.71
C LYS A 122 22.23 11.14 16.16
N ILE A 123 21.10 11.44 16.79
CA ILE A 123 20.29 12.65 16.59
C ILE A 123 20.31 13.49 17.88
N GLY A 124 19.89 14.76 17.81
CA GLY A 124 20.05 15.69 18.91
C GLY A 124 19.23 15.39 20.17
N GLU A 125 18.17 14.60 20.03
CA GLU A 125 17.20 14.27 21.09
C GLU A 125 16.55 12.92 20.82
N PRO A 126 15.79 12.33 21.79
CA PRO A 126 15.13 11.05 21.58
C PRO A 126 14.24 11.07 20.35
N LEU A 127 14.27 9.98 19.57
CA LEU A 127 13.51 9.86 18.31
C LEU A 127 12.01 10.16 18.50
N TRP A 128 11.46 9.83 19.66
CA TRP A 128 10.06 10.10 19.99
C TRP A 128 9.68 11.58 19.92
N THR A 129 10.60 12.48 20.30
CA THR A 129 10.40 13.94 20.35
C THR A 129 11.12 14.71 19.27
N ALA A 130 12.04 14.09 18.55
CA ALA A 130 12.84 14.73 17.51
C ALA A 130 11.97 15.18 16.34
N ALA A 131 11.96 16.48 16.04
CA ALA A 131 11.21 17.08 14.94
C ALA A 131 11.96 16.94 13.61
N VAL A 132 12.12 15.71 13.12
CA VAL A 132 12.93 15.38 11.93
C VAL A 132 12.10 15.09 10.67
N TYR A 133 10.78 14.96 10.79
CA TYR A 133 9.91 14.62 9.66
C TYR A 133 9.29 15.86 9.03
N PRO A 134 9.47 16.08 7.73
CA PRO A 134 8.88 17.23 7.04
C PRO A 134 7.37 17.03 6.82
N ILE A 135 6.60 18.11 6.99
CA ILE A 135 5.17 18.15 6.68
C ILE A 135 5.00 18.73 5.26
N ARG A 136 4.10 18.14 4.46
CA ARG A 136 3.83 18.53 3.06
C ARG A 136 2.33 18.50 2.75
N ASN A 137 1.97 19.08 1.60
CA ASN A 137 0.57 19.17 1.18
C ASN A 137 0.06 17.87 0.53
N THR A 138 0.96 17.04 0.02
CA THR A 138 0.62 15.75 -0.60
C THR A 138 1.48 14.63 -0.01
N ILE A 139 0.98 13.39 -0.10
CA ILE A 139 1.74 12.21 0.39
C ILE A 139 3.01 12.00 -0.45
N GLN A 140 2.98 12.24 -1.74
CA GLN A 140 4.13 12.09 -2.63
C GLN A 140 5.24 13.09 -2.29
N GLU A 141 4.88 14.35 -2.02
CA GLU A 141 5.83 15.35 -1.56
C GLU A 141 6.42 15.00 -0.19
N ALA A 142 5.58 14.47 0.73
CA ALA A 142 6.03 14.03 2.05
C ALA A 142 7.01 12.85 1.95
N VAL A 143 6.74 11.85 1.11
CA VAL A 143 7.66 10.75 0.80
C VAL A 143 9.01 11.30 0.32
N SER A 144 8.98 12.12 -0.74
CA SER A 144 10.22 12.65 -1.34
C SER A 144 11.03 13.49 -0.36
N ALA A 145 10.35 14.29 0.46
CA ALA A 145 11.01 15.13 1.47
C ALA A 145 11.60 14.29 2.61
N THR A 146 10.94 13.22 3.03
CA THR A 146 11.44 12.33 4.10
C THR A 146 12.61 11.49 3.62
N LEU A 147 12.57 10.97 2.38
CA LEU A 147 13.72 10.26 1.81
C LEU A 147 14.94 11.17 1.67
N ARG A 148 14.74 12.42 1.27
CA ARG A 148 15.83 13.43 1.27
C ARG A 148 16.36 13.70 2.68
N ALA A 149 15.47 13.85 3.68
CA ALA A 149 15.90 14.03 5.07
C ALA A 149 16.71 12.83 5.57
N TYR A 150 16.39 11.61 5.14
CA TYR A 150 17.19 10.40 5.42
C TYR A 150 18.60 10.49 4.80
N GLU A 151 18.71 10.89 3.55
CA GLU A 151 20.01 11.11 2.86
C GLU A 151 20.85 12.16 3.59
N ASP A 152 20.21 13.24 4.05
CA ASP A 152 20.83 14.34 4.80
C ASP A 152 21.10 13.98 6.29
N GLY A 153 20.74 12.77 6.73
CA GLY A 153 20.97 12.30 8.11
C GLY A 153 19.97 12.81 9.13
N PHE A 154 18.76 13.14 8.72
CA PHE A 154 17.65 13.61 9.56
C PHE A 154 18.01 14.84 10.42
N PRO A 155 18.33 15.99 9.83
CA PRO A 155 18.55 17.19 10.59
C PRO A 155 17.25 17.60 11.31
N THR A 156 17.37 18.22 12.48
CA THR A 156 16.22 18.84 13.16
C THR A 156 15.66 19.96 12.28
N LEU A 157 14.36 19.87 11.98
CA LEU A 157 13.67 20.81 11.10
C LEU A 157 12.92 21.86 11.92
N LYS A 158 13.01 23.13 11.54
CA LYS A 158 12.29 24.22 12.20
C LYS A 158 10.76 24.02 12.15
N ASP A 159 10.27 23.54 10.99
CA ASP A 159 8.85 23.29 10.74
C ASP A 159 8.60 21.78 10.57
N GLY A 160 9.40 20.96 11.24
CA GLY A 160 9.27 19.51 11.25
C GLY A 160 8.30 19.03 12.34
N ILE A 161 7.99 17.76 12.28
CA ILE A 161 7.14 17.08 13.28
C ILE A 161 7.86 15.86 13.84
N SER A 162 7.62 15.56 15.11
CA SER A 162 8.16 14.36 15.78
C SER A 162 7.25 13.14 15.57
N LEU A 163 7.73 11.94 15.97
CA LEU A 163 6.87 10.74 16.05
C LEU A 163 5.67 11.01 16.96
N LYS A 164 5.91 11.57 18.15
CA LYS A 164 4.88 11.88 19.12
C LYS A 164 3.82 12.83 18.56
N ASP A 165 4.25 13.94 17.98
CA ASP A 165 3.33 14.96 17.51
C ASP A 165 2.57 14.51 16.27
N SER A 166 3.22 13.75 15.38
CA SER A 166 2.55 13.15 14.21
C SER A 166 1.46 12.16 14.65
N PHE A 167 1.68 11.39 15.71
CA PHE A 167 0.65 10.53 16.29
C PHE A 167 -0.51 11.33 16.86
N ASN A 168 -0.23 12.39 17.64
CA ASN A 168 -1.25 13.22 18.27
C ASN A 168 -2.07 14.03 17.27
N GLN A 169 -1.47 14.42 16.14
CA GLN A 169 -2.10 15.23 15.10
C GLN A 169 -2.62 14.40 13.91
N ALA A 170 -2.52 13.08 13.96
CA ALA A 170 -3.07 12.22 12.92
C ALA A 170 -4.58 12.40 12.77
N ASP A 171 -5.05 12.47 11.55
CA ASP A 171 -6.48 12.42 11.22
C ASP A 171 -6.96 10.97 11.32
N VAL A 172 -7.49 10.63 12.48
CA VAL A 172 -7.98 9.26 12.74
C VAL A 172 -9.16 8.88 11.84
N THR A 173 -9.85 9.84 11.27
CA THR A 173 -10.95 9.58 10.32
C THR A 173 -10.43 9.17 8.96
N ALA A 174 -9.17 9.51 8.62
CA ALA A 174 -8.51 9.08 7.41
C ALA A 174 -7.99 7.64 7.48
N ILE A 175 -7.96 7.05 8.69
CA ILE A 175 -7.63 5.65 8.93
C ILE A 175 -8.90 4.78 8.84
N LEU A 176 -9.87 5.20 8.05
CA LEU A 176 -11.02 4.34 7.74
C LEU A 176 -10.54 3.07 7.04
N PRO A 177 -11.22 1.94 7.29
CA PRO A 177 -10.84 0.67 6.71
C PRO A 177 -10.60 0.82 5.21
N TRP A 178 -9.39 0.50 4.76
CA TRP A 178 -9.04 0.54 3.34
C TRP A 178 -9.94 -0.37 2.51
N GLN A 179 -10.51 -1.36 3.15
CA GLN A 179 -11.47 -2.26 2.54
C GLN A 179 -12.65 -1.48 1.95
N ASP A 180 -13.22 -0.55 2.70
CA ASP A 180 -14.33 0.28 2.23
C ASP A 180 -13.89 1.21 1.10
N LYS A 181 -12.69 1.82 1.22
CA LYS A 181 -12.12 2.67 0.16
C LYS A 181 -11.77 1.88 -1.09
N LEU A 182 -11.28 0.65 -0.94
CA LEU A 182 -10.97 -0.23 -2.05
C LEU A 182 -12.25 -0.70 -2.75
N GLU A 183 -13.29 -1.03 -1.99
CA GLU A 183 -14.60 -1.38 -2.54
C GLU A 183 -15.20 -0.22 -3.34
N ASP A 184 -15.13 1.01 -2.82
CA ASP A 184 -15.61 2.19 -3.53
C ASP A 184 -14.79 2.46 -4.80
N LYS A 185 -13.47 2.31 -4.75
CA LYS A 185 -12.59 2.43 -5.93
C LYS A 185 -12.85 1.33 -6.95
N VAL A 186 -13.12 0.12 -6.52
CA VAL A 186 -13.48 -0.99 -7.42
C VAL A 186 -14.84 -0.73 -8.07
N LYS A 187 -15.83 -0.24 -7.32
CA LYS A 187 -17.13 0.16 -7.88
C LYS A 187 -16.96 1.27 -8.91
N GLU A 188 -16.23 2.35 -8.57
CA GLU A 188 -15.96 3.45 -9.48
C GLU A 188 -15.29 2.98 -10.78
N LEU A 189 -14.33 2.06 -10.66
CA LEU A 189 -13.65 1.45 -11.80
C LEU A 189 -14.60 0.59 -12.63
N LEU A 190 -15.41 -0.23 -11.99
CA LEU A 190 -16.41 -1.05 -12.67
C LEU A 190 -17.45 -0.19 -13.41
N ASP A 191 -17.92 0.89 -12.78
CA ASP A 191 -18.85 1.84 -13.39
C ASP A 191 -18.22 2.54 -14.59
N THR A 192 -16.93 2.89 -14.51
CA THR A 192 -16.16 3.49 -15.62
C THR A 192 -16.03 2.50 -16.78
N ILE A 193 -15.64 1.26 -16.50
CA ILE A 193 -15.52 0.21 -17.52
C ILE A 193 -16.87 -0.07 -18.17
N GLN A 194 -17.91 -0.16 -17.37
CA GLN A 194 -19.27 -0.33 -17.85
C GLN A 194 -19.67 0.79 -18.80
N HIS A 195 -19.39 2.04 -18.40
CA HIS A 195 -19.67 3.20 -19.24
C HIS A 195 -18.90 3.13 -20.55
N ASP A 196 -17.59 2.87 -20.49
CA ASP A 196 -16.75 2.74 -21.68
C ASP A 196 -17.18 1.61 -22.61
N MET A 197 -17.58 0.46 -22.06
CA MET A 197 -18.10 -0.66 -22.84
C MET A 197 -19.42 -0.29 -23.53
N LEU A 198 -20.31 0.39 -22.84
CA LEU A 198 -21.58 0.87 -23.42
C LEU A 198 -21.35 1.92 -24.51
N GLU A 199 -20.43 2.84 -24.33
CA GLU A 199 -20.06 3.84 -25.33
C GLU A 199 -19.44 3.18 -26.57
N ARG A 200 -18.55 2.22 -26.42
CA ARG A 200 -17.97 1.45 -27.51
C ARG A 200 -19.02 0.59 -28.22
N ALA A 201 -19.95 -0.02 -27.47
CA ALA A 201 -21.04 -0.80 -28.04
C ALA A 201 -22.02 0.08 -28.82
N ARG A 202 -22.27 1.32 -28.39
CA ARG A 202 -23.07 2.30 -29.12
C ARG A 202 -22.41 2.72 -30.44
N ALA A 203 -21.06 2.84 -30.42
CA ALA A 203 -20.27 3.18 -31.61
C ALA A 203 -20.23 2.04 -32.65
N HIS A 204 -20.44 0.78 -32.23
CA HIS A 204 -20.37 -0.41 -33.09
C HIS A 204 -21.68 -1.21 -32.97
N ARG A 205 -22.55 -1.10 -34.00
CA ARG A 205 -23.92 -1.66 -34.00
C ARG A 205 -23.98 -3.17 -33.67
N ASP A 206 -22.99 -3.95 -34.07
CA ASP A 206 -22.94 -5.40 -33.82
C ASP A 206 -22.44 -5.72 -32.40
N ALA A 207 -21.58 -4.91 -31.84
CA ALA A 207 -21.09 -5.04 -30.48
C ALA A 207 -22.14 -4.62 -29.44
N HIS A 208 -23.06 -3.73 -29.79
CA HIS A 208 -24.11 -3.24 -28.90
C HIS A 208 -25.01 -4.35 -28.37
N THR A 209 -25.46 -5.24 -29.23
CA THR A 209 -26.36 -6.35 -28.86
C THR A 209 -25.64 -7.32 -27.92
N TYR A 210 -24.39 -7.62 -28.21
CA TYR A 210 -23.57 -8.54 -27.42
C TYR A 210 -23.36 -8.05 -26.00
N VAL A 211 -22.90 -6.81 -25.82
CA VAL A 211 -22.64 -6.23 -24.49
C VAL A 211 -23.90 -6.14 -23.64
N ALA A 212 -25.00 -5.72 -24.25
CA ALA A 212 -26.31 -5.62 -23.57
C ALA A 212 -26.84 -6.98 -23.10
N THR A 213 -26.55 -8.05 -23.83
CA THR A 213 -27.04 -9.40 -23.52
C THR A 213 -26.24 -10.08 -22.41
N ASN A 214 -24.95 -9.85 -22.36
CA ASN A 214 -24.05 -10.55 -21.44
C ASN A 214 -23.57 -9.71 -20.26
N TYR A 215 -24.07 -8.49 -20.11
CA TYR A 215 -23.58 -7.55 -19.11
C TYR A 215 -23.70 -8.07 -17.66
N GLU A 216 -24.83 -8.64 -17.27
CA GLU A 216 -25.04 -9.14 -15.91
C GLU A 216 -24.16 -10.36 -15.60
N GLU A 217 -23.96 -11.27 -16.57
CA GLU A 217 -23.01 -12.39 -16.42
C GLU A 217 -21.57 -11.90 -16.28
N PHE A 218 -21.20 -10.89 -17.06
CA PHE A 218 -19.87 -10.28 -16.97
C PHE A 218 -19.63 -9.64 -15.61
N LYS A 219 -20.62 -8.91 -15.10
CA LYS A 219 -20.60 -8.28 -13.77
C LYS A 219 -20.46 -9.33 -12.66
N ASP A 220 -21.21 -10.42 -12.74
CA ASP A 220 -21.13 -11.53 -11.76
C ASP A 220 -19.77 -12.23 -11.83
N THR A 221 -19.21 -12.42 -13.01
CA THR A 221 -17.89 -13.01 -13.20
C THR A 221 -16.79 -12.15 -12.56
N ILE A 222 -16.85 -10.84 -12.70
CA ILE A 222 -15.92 -9.89 -12.08
C ILE A 222 -16.04 -9.96 -10.55
N ASN A 223 -17.25 -9.94 -10.02
CA ASN A 223 -17.50 -9.96 -8.58
C ASN A 223 -17.08 -11.29 -7.91
N ASN A 224 -17.15 -12.40 -8.65
CA ASN A 224 -16.85 -13.73 -8.13
C ASN A 224 -15.38 -14.18 -8.37
N LYS A 225 -14.58 -13.42 -9.13
CA LYS A 225 -13.17 -13.74 -9.41
C LYS A 225 -12.23 -12.63 -8.91
N PRO A 226 -11.80 -12.67 -7.62
CA PRO A 226 -10.90 -11.65 -7.05
C PRO A 226 -9.59 -11.46 -7.85
N GLY A 227 -9.08 -12.53 -8.49
CA GLY A 227 -7.91 -12.46 -9.36
C GLY A 227 -8.13 -11.62 -10.63
N PHE A 228 -9.36 -11.52 -11.10
CA PHE A 228 -9.71 -10.72 -12.26
C PHE A 228 -9.66 -9.21 -11.98
N VAL A 229 -10.21 -8.79 -10.84
CA VAL A 229 -10.14 -7.40 -10.38
C VAL A 229 -8.68 -6.96 -10.21
N LYS A 230 -7.84 -7.81 -9.65
CA LYS A 230 -6.40 -7.56 -9.53
C LYS A 230 -5.71 -7.43 -10.89
N ALA A 231 -6.07 -8.27 -11.85
CA ALA A 231 -5.55 -8.20 -13.20
C ALA A 231 -5.87 -6.84 -13.86
N MET A 232 -7.08 -6.32 -13.67
CA MET A 232 -7.48 -5.00 -14.17
C MET A 232 -6.69 -3.85 -13.54
N TRP A 233 -6.36 -3.93 -12.25
CA TRP A 233 -5.55 -2.93 -11.54
C TRP A 233 -4.11 -2.85 -12.05
N CYS A 234 -3.57 -3.95 -12.54
CA CYS A 234 -2.17 -4.00 -12.92
C CYS A 234 -1.83 -3.29 -14.24
N GLY A 235 -2.82 -2.84 -15.03
CA GLY A 235 -2.60 -2.17 -16.32
C GLY A 235 -1.75 -3.00 -17.30
N ASN A 236 -1.78 -4.33 -17.17
CA ASN A 236 -0.92 -5.23 -17.91
C ASN A 236 -1.64 -5.75 -19.15
N ARG A 237 -0.96 -5.84 -20.29
CA ARG A 237 -1.50 -6.43 -21.53
C ARG A 237 -2.05 -7.85 -21.32
N GLU A 238 -1.39 -8.66 -20.50
CA GLU A 238 -1.89 -10.00 -20.13
C GLU A 238 -3.25 -9.95 -19.43
N CYS A 239 -3.57 -8.85 -18.75
CA CYS A 239 -4.86 -8.63 -18.11
C CYS A 239 -5.95 -8.27 -19.13
N GLU A 240 -5.62 -7.45 -20.12
CA GLU A 240 -6.53 -7.13 -21.23
C GLU A 240 -6.85 -8.37 -22.05
N ASP A 241 -5.85 -9.23 -22.29
CA ASP A 241 -6.02 -10.46 -23.05
C ASP A 241 -6.86 -11.48 -22.25
N LYS A 242 -6.65 -11.62 -20.94
CA LYS A 242 -7.48 -12.45 -20.06
C LYS A 242 -8.93 -11.94 -19.97
N ILE A 243 -9.13 -10.62 -19.94
CA ILE A 243 -10.47 -10.01 -19.98
C ILE A 243 -11.16 -10.37 -21.30
N LYS A 244 -10.44 -10.29 -22.42
CA LYS A 244 -10.96 -10.68 -23.74
C LYS A 244 -11.29 -12.16 -23.83
N GLU A 245 -10.42 -13.01 -23.29
CA GLU A 245 -10.64 -14.47 -23.25
C GLU A 245 -11.83 -14.84 -22.35
N ASP A 246 -11.96 -14.24 -21.15
CA ASP A 246 -13.08 -14.51 -20.25
C ASP A 246 -14.42 -13.96 -20.82
N VAL A 247 -14.39 -12.85 -21.54
CA VAL A 247 -15.58 -12.33 -22.26
C VAL A 247 -15.95 -13.24 -23.44
N GLN A 248 -14.98 -13.79 -24.17
CA GLN A 248 -15.21 -14.74 -25.25
C GLN A 248 -15.67 -16.12 -24.77
N ALA A 249 -15.23 -16.54 -23.58
CA ALA A 249 -15.65 -17.82 -22.97
C ALA A 249 -17.05 -17.80 -22.38
N THR A 250 -17.63 -16.61 -22.16
CA THR A 250 -19.02 -16.41 -21.68
C THR A 250 -20.01 -16.16 -22.82
N SER A 251 -19.56 -16.14 -24.06
CA SER A 251 -20.38 -16.02 -25.30
C SER A 251 -20.53 -17.37 -25.99
#